data_a40e0eb2f63949a69c3b6ee33d0e1553
#
_entry.id   a40e0eb2f63949a69c3b6ee33d0e1553
#
_cell.length_a   1.000
_cell.length_b   1.000
_cell.length_c   1.000
_cell.angle_alpha   90.00
_cell.angle_beta   90.00
_cell.angle_gamma   90.00
#
_symmetry.space_group_name_H-M   'P 1'
#
loop_
_entity.id
_entity.type
_entity.pdbx_description
1 polymer ?
#
loop_
_entity_poly.entity_id
_entity_poly.type
_entity_poly.pdbx_seq_one_letter_code
_entity_poly.pdbx_strand_id
1 'polypeptide(L)'
;MSEAVWLAAGAAGVGVAGAWEALAAVERTRVAAAVARVVEPLARAGREGRVPTAPERRRLWAVAAAALLAAGWLVGGIVLGFVAASAGPAAVFAATRARRRRWREELRRSAPSCARAMADALGAGRSIRTAIGDAAASADGAAAHELGTAARALDLGEPTESVLLRLRARAGSHAWHTLIAAVLLQRDAGGDLAALLRELAASGEAADRAERDARAATAQARFTAWMVLGLPLAGALLAELAAPGFAASLVANPLSAWFAILAALLQLTALICIGRLTRGAR
;
A
#
# COMPACT_ATOMS: atom_id res chain seq x y z
N MET A 1 -9.45 -6.45 47.30
CA MET A 1 -8.99 -5.92 45.98
C MET A 1 -8.99 -6.97 44.86
N SER A 2 -9.20 -8.25 45.14
CA SER A 2 -9.19 -9.32 44.11
C SER A 2 -10.49 -9.50 43.33
N GLU A 3 -11.63 -9.20 43.88
CA GLU A 3 -12.93 -9.41 43.20
C GLU A 3 -13.20 -8.39 42.07
N ALA A 4 -12.78 -7.14 42.25
CA ALA A 4 -12.97 -6.10 41.23
C ALA A 4 -12.16 -6.36 39.94
N VAL A 5 -11.01 -7.02 40.06
CA VAL A 5 -10.16 -7.38 38.91
C VAL A 5 -10.78 -8.52 38.10
N TRP A 6 -11.38 -9.51 38.76
CA TRP A 6 -12.07 -10.62 38.09
C TRP A 6 -13.35 -10.17 37.40
N LEU A 7 -14.09 -9.23 38.03
CA LEU A 7 -15.28 -8.63 37.42
C LEU A 7 -14.92 -7.75 36.19
N ALA A 8 -13.79 -7.01 36.24
CA ALA A 8 -13.33 -6.22 35.11
C ALA A 8 -12.82 -7.10 33.96
N ALA A 9 -12.11 -8.19 34.26
CA ALA A 9 -11.65 -9.16 33.28
C ALA A 9 -12.83 -9.93 32.63
N GLY A 10 -13.84 -10.28 33.42
CA GLY A 10 -15.07 -10.89 32.95
C GLY A 10 -15.87 -9.95 32.05
N ALA A 11 -16.01 -8.68 32.40
CA ALA A 11 -16.69 -7.66 31.58
C ALA A 11 -15.96 -7.39 30.26
N ALA A 12 -14.62 -7.37 30.28
CA ALA A 12 -13.81 -7.26 29.07
C ALA A 12 -13.95 -8.48 28.14
N GLY A 13 -13.99 -9.69 28.70
CA GLY A 13 -14.18 -10.93 27.96
C GLY A 13 -15.57 -11.02 27.31
N VAL A 14 -16.62 -10.63 28.00
CA VAL A 14 -18.00 -10.56 27.50
C VAL A 14 -18.11 -9.46 26.42
N GLY A 15 -17.43 -8.33 26.59
CA GLY A 15 -17.37 -7.25 25.59
C GLY A 15 -16.69 -7.69 24.28
N VAL A 16 -15.60 -8.45 24.36
CA VAL A 16 -14.90 -8.99 23.19
C VAL A 16 -15.72 -10.09 22.50
N ALA A 17 -16.36 -10.98 23.26
CA ALA A 17 -17.24 -12.02 22.71
C ALA A 17 -18.49 -11.40 22.05
N GLY A 18 -19.10 -10.41 22.67
CA GLY A 18 -20.24 -9.67 22.12
C GLY A 18 -19.87 -8.87 20.86
N ALA A 19 -18.69 -8.28 20.81
CA ALA A 19 -18.18 -7.61 19.61
C ALA A 19 -17.90 -8.60 18.47
N TRP A 20 -17.40 -9.80 18.79
CA TRP A 20 -17.18 -10.87 17.81
C TRP A 20 -18.50 -11.41 17.26
N GLU A 21 -19.50 -11.66 18.11
CA GLU A 21 -20.83 -12.09 17.68
C GLU A 21 -21.56 -10.99 16.87
N ALA A 22 -21.44 -9.73 17.24
CA ALA A 22 -21.96 -8.60 16.47
C ALA A 22 -21.28 -8.47 15.10
N LEU A 23 -19.97 -8.68 15.01
CA LEU A 23 -19.23 -8.75 13.74
C LEU A 23 -19.68 -9.94 12.88
N ALA A 24 -19.87 -11.13 13.48
CA ALA A 24 -20.35 -12.32 12.80
C ALA A 24 -21.83 -12.20 12.38
N ALA A 25 -22.64 -11.47 13.13
CA ALA A 25 -24.03 -11.17 12.76
C ALA A 25 -24.13 -10.11 11.64
N VAL A 26 -23.20 -9.14 11.58
CA VAL A 26 -23.08 -8.17 10.49
C VAL A 26 -22.69 -8.84 9.18
N GLU A 27 -21.87 -9.89 9.21
CA GLU A 27 -21.56 -10.69 8.01
C GLU A 27 -22.81 -11.41 7.41
N ARG A 28 -23.82 -11.70 8.23
CA ARG A 28 -25.02 -12.42 7.83
C ARG A 28 -26.19 -11.51 7.42
N THR A 29 -26.06 -10.20 7.52
CA THR A 29 -27.16 -9.26 7.25
C THR A 29 -26.99 -8.48 5.95
N ARG A 30 -28.11 -7.93 5.44
CA ARG A 30 -28.18 -7.04 4.25
C ARG A 30 -27.23 -5.81 4.35
N VAL A 31 -26.70 -5.52 5.52
CA VAL A 31 -25.73 -4.44 5.78
C VAL A 31 -24.37 -4.78 5.16
N ALA A 32 -23.90 -6.04 5.25
CA ALA A 32 -22.67 -6.47 4.59
C ALA A 32 -22.76 -6.32 3.05
N ALA A 33 -23.91 -6.66 2.48
CA ALA A 33 -24.16 -6.47 1.05
C ALA A 33 -24.31 -4.99 0.65
N ALA A 34 -24.79 -4.13 1.54
CA ALA A 34 -24.84 -2.68 1.31
C ALA A 34 -23.45 -2.05 1.44
N VAL A 35 -22.67 -2.45 2.43
CA VAL A 35 -21.28 -2.03 2.60
C VAL A 35 -20.40 -2.54 1.44
N ALA A 36 -20.59 -3.79 1.01
CA ALA A 36 -19.89 -4.34 -0.15
C ALA A 36 -20.21 -3.54 -1.43
N ARG A 37 -21.48 -3.17 -1.66
CA ARG A 37 -21.87 -2.32 -2.81
C ARG A 37 -21.28 -0.91 -2.76
N VAL A 38 -21.07 -0.35 -1.58
CA VAL A 38 -20.45 0.98 -1.42
C VAL A 38 -18.92 0.90 -1.50
N VAL A 39 -18.32 -0.22 -1.08
CA VAL A 39 -16.88 -0.48 -1.17
C VAL A 39 -16.47 -1.00 -2.56
N GLU A 40 -17.40 -1.58 -3.32
CA GLU A 40 -17.15 -2.08 -4.68
C GLU A 40 -16.57 -1.02 -5.65
N PRO A 41 -17.02 0.24 -5.68
CA PRO A 41 -16.39 1.30 -6.48
C PRO A 41 -14.95 1.58 -6.06
N LEU A 42 -14.62 1.42 -4.76
CA LEU A 42 -13.24 1.49 -4.26
C LEU A 42 -12.38 0.33 -4.75
N ALA A 43 -12.95 -0.87 -4.74
CA ALA A 43 -12.27 -2.05 -5.25
C ALA A 43 -12.04 -1.95 -6.76
N ARG A 44 -13.00 -1.41 -7.51
CA ARG A 44 -12.87 -1.11 -8.95
C ARG A 44 -11.87 0.03 -9.20
N ALA A 45 -11.96 1.13 -8.46
CA ALA A 45 -10.99 2.23 -8.57
C ALA A 45 -9.56 1.78 -8.23
N GLY A 46 -9.39 0.82 -7.30
CA GLY A 46 -8.11 0.21 -6.97
C GLY A 46 -7.60 -0.78 -8.01
N ARG A 47 -8.49 -1.45 -8.77
CA ARG A 47 -8.13 -2.39 -9.84
C ARG A 47 -7.88 -1.69 -11.18
N GLU A 48 -8.53 -0.56 -11.43
CA GLU A 48 -8.47 0.17 -12.69
C GLU A 48 -7.59 1.43 -12.62
N GLY A 49 -6.89 1.69 -11.51
CA GLY A 49 -6.08 2.90 -11.31
C GLY A 49 -6.88 4.22 -11.35
N ARG A 50 -8.21 4.14 -11.42
CA ARG A 50 -9.11 5.28 -11.60
C ARG A 50 -9.21 6.11 -10.32
N VAL A 51 -9.26 7.42 -10.46
CA VAL A 51 -9.54 8.31 -9.33
C VAL A 51 -11.03 8.24 -9.03
N PRO A 52 -11.45 7.95 -7.78
CA PRO A 52 -12.85 8.02 -7.42
C PRO A 52 -13.41 9.41 -7.73
N THR A 53 -14.58 9.45 -8.34
CA THR A 53 -15.28 10.72 -8.63
C THR A 53 -15.65 11.43 -7.33
N ALA A 54 -15.90 12.75 -7.38
CA ALA A 54 -16.26 13.52 -6.21
C ALA A 54 -17.45 12.96 -5.40
N PRO A 55 -18.54 12.45 -6.04
CA PRO A 55 -19.65 11.84 -5.31
C PRO A 55 -19.28 10.48 -4.69
N GLU A 56 -18.47 9.67 -5.36
CA GLU A 56 -17.99 8.39 -4.83
C GLU A 56 -17.11 8.61 -3.60
N ARG A 57 -16.24 9.60 -3.63
CA ARG A 57 -15.38 9.96 -2.51
C ARG A 57 -16.18 10.42 -1.29
N ARG A 58 -17.25 11.21 -1.49
CA ARG A 58 -18.14 11.64 -0.39
C ARG A 58 -18.86 10.44 0.24
N ARG A 59 -19.37 9.51 -0.57
CA ARG A 59 -20.00 8.27 -0.08
C ARG A 59 -19.02 7.41 0.74
N LEU A 60 -17.80 7.30 0.28
CA LEU A 60 -16.74 6.58 0.99
C LEU A 60 -16.37 7.21 2.33
N TRP A 61 -16.31 8.53 2.37
CA TRP A 61 -16.10 9.27 3.62
C TRP A 61 -17.24 9.05 4.60
N ALA A 62 -18.49 9.11 4.14
CA ALA A 62 -19.65 8.90 4.99
C ALA A 62 -19.66 7.48 5.60
N VAL A 63 -19.37 6.46 4.78
CA VAL A 63 -19.33 5.05 5.25
C VAL A 63 -18.16 4.82 6.20
N ALA A 64 -16.96 5.35 5.91
CA ALA A 64 -15.81 5.22 6.80
C ALA A 64 -16.05 5.95 8.13
N ALA A 65 -16.62 7.14 8.10
CA ALA A 65 -16.96 7.89 9.30
C ALA A 65 -18.03 7.16 10.13
N ALA A 66 -19.09 6.63 9.50
CA ALA A 66 -20.14 5.87 10.17
C ALA A 66 -19.59 4.57 10.82
N ALA A 67 -18.72 3.84 10.10
CA ALA A 67 -18.08 2.62 10.62
C ALA A 67 -17.17 2.91 11.81
N LEU A 68 -16.37 3.98 11.73
CA LEU A 68 -15.49 4.40 12.82
C LEU A 68 -16.27 4.94 14.02
N LEU A 69 -17.40 5.63 13.78
CA LEU A 69 -18.28 6.10 14.83
C LEU A 69 -18.94 4.94 15.57
N ALA A 70 -19.44 3.94 14.84
CA ALA A 70 -20.01 2.73 15.43
C ALA A 70 -18.99 1.92 16.22
N ALA A 71 -17.79 1.72 15.67
CA ALA A 71 -16.70 1.03 16.33
C ALA A 71 -16.21 1.77 17.59
N GLY A 72 -16.05 3.09 17.52
CA GLY A 72 -15.63 3.92 18.65
C GLY A 72 -16.68 3.96 19.77
N TRP A 73 -17.97 3.98 19.40
CA TRP A 73 -19.07 3.93 20.36
C TRP A 73 -19.11 2.59 21.15
N LEU A 74 -18.87 1.47 20.45
CA LEU A 74 -18.81 0.14 21.06
C LEU A 74 -17.65 -0.04 22.05
N VAL A 75 -16.51 0.61 21.80
CA VAL A 75 -15.27 0.39 22.59
C VAL A 75 -15.10 1.41 23.71
N GLY A 76 -15.45 2.66 23.51
CA GLY A 76 -15.11 3.72 24.44
C GLY A 76 -16.14 4.84 24.57
N GLY A 77 -17.38 4.59 24.13
CA GLY A 77 -18.48 5.55 24.27
C GLY A 77 -18.49 6.62 23.17
N ILE A 78 -19.47 7.54 23.29
CA ILE A 78 -19.83 8.48 22.23
C ILE A 78 -18.69 9.45 21.86
N VAL A 79 -17.88 9.85 22.85
CA VAL A 79 -16.75 10.79 22.64
C VAL A 79 -15.67 10.17 21.78
N LEU A 80 -15.27 8.91 22.07
CA LEU A 80 -14.29 8.17 21.27
C LEU A 80 -14.82 7.90 19.87
N GLY A 81 -16.13 7.67 19.72
CA GLY A 81 -16.79 7.52 18.43
C GLY A 81 -16.66 8.76 17.55
N PHE A 82 -16.88 9.95 18.07
CA PHE A 82 -16.73 11.21 17.33
C PHE A 82 -15.27 11.50 16.94
N VAL A 83 -14.31 11.24 17.84
CA VAL A 83 -12.87 11.39 17.56
C VAL A 83 -12.45 10.41 16.47
N ALA A 84 -12.87 9.14 16.54
CA ALA A 84 -12.59 8.14 15.51
C ALA A 84 -13.24 8.49 14.17
N ALA A 85 -14.47 8.99 14.15
CA ALA A 85 -15.18 9.40 12.94
C ALA A 85 -14.48 10.56 12.22
N SER A 86 -13.86 11.49 12.94
CA SER A 86 -13.08 12.58 12.35
C SER A 86 -11.85 12.12 11.57
N ALA A 87 -11.29 10.93 11.91
CA ALA A 87 -10.19 10.30 11.19
C ALA A 87 -10.63 9.59 9.89
N GLY A 88 -11.94 9.41 9.66
CA GLY A 88 -12.49 8.72 8.49
C GLY A 88 -12.00 9.25 7.15
N PRO A 89 -12.08 10.57 6.87
CA PRO A 89 -11.57 11.14 5.63
C PRO A 89 -10.07 10.91 5.41
N ALA A 90 -9.28 11.02 6.48
CA ALA A 90 -7.83 10.77 6.44
C ALA A 90 -7.52 9.29 6.14
N ALA A 91 -8.25 8.36 6.74
CA ALA A 91 -8.11 6.93 6.49
C ALA A 91 -8.44 6.56 5.04
N VAL A 92 -9.55 7.08 4.49
CA VAL A 92 -9.92 6.87 3.08
C VAL A 92 -8.89 7.47 2.14
N PHE A 93 -8.39 8.69 2.43
CA PHE A 93 -7.33 9.31 1.64
C PHE A 93 -6.03 8.49 1.67
N ALA A 94 -5.61 8.03 2.85
CA ALA A 94 -4.44 7.18 3.02
C ALA A 94 -4.60 5.83 2.28
N ALA A 95 -5.76 5.18 2.39
CA ALA A 95 -6.07 3.92 1.73
C ALA A 95 -6.08 4.05 0.20
N THR A 96 -6.72 5.07 -0.35
CA THR A 96 -6.76 5.33 -1.79
C THR A 96 -5.37 5.67 -2.33
N ARG A 97 -4.58 6.48 -1.59
CA ARG A 97 -3.21 6.81 -1.95
C ARG A 97 -2.30 5.59 -1.90
N ALA A 98 -2.45 4.72 -0.89
CA ALA A 98 -1.68 3.47 -0.76
C ALA A 98 -1.99 2.49 -1.91
N ARG A 99 -3.28 2.33 -2.27
CA ARG A 99 -3.70 1.48 -3.40
C ARG A 99 -3.14 1.99 -4.73
N ARG A 100 -3.22 3.31 -4.99
CA ARG A 100 -2.63 3.91 -6.20
C ARG A 100 -1.11 3.76 -6.25
N ARG A 101 -0.42 3.85 -5.11
CA ARG A 101 1.02 3.59 -5.04
C ARG A 101 1.34 2.13 -5.36
N ARG A 102 0.58 1.17 -4.83
CA ARG A 102 0.75 -0.26 -5.14
C ARG A 102 0.51 -0.54 -6.61
N TRP A 103 -0.57 -0.02 -7.19
CA TRP A 103 -0.86 -0.14 -8.62
C TRP A 103 0.28 0.38 -9.51
N ARG A 104 0.77 1.60 -9.22
CA ARG A 104 1.88 2.18 -9.97
C ARG A 104 3.18 1.39 -9.80
N GLU A 105 3.43 0.89 -8.62
CA GLU A 105 4.60 0.09 -8.34
C GLU A 105 4.54 -1.29 -9.02
N GLU A 106 3.36 -1.92 -9.04
CA GLU A 106 3.11 -3.14 -9.79
C GLU A 106 3.32 -2.92 -11.28
N LEU A 107 2.75 -1.85 -11.81
CA LEU A 107 2.92 -1.46 -13.21
C LEU A 107 4.39 -1.13 -13.54
N ARG A 108 5.13 -0.47 -12.65
CA ARG A 108 6.56 -0.21 -12.82
C ARG A 108 7.35 -1.51 -12.94
N ARG A 109 7.08 -2.47 -12.05
CA ARG A 109 7.78 -3.76 -12.02
C ARG A 109 7.47 -4.65 -13.20
N SER A 110 6.32 -4.51 -13.81
CA SER A 110 5.93 -5.29 -14.98
C SER A 110 6.50 -4.74 -16.29
N ALA A 111 7.03 -3.51 -16.32
CA ALA A 111 7.54 -2.90 -17.55
C ALA A 111 8.62 -3.74 -18.25
N PRO A 112 9.64 -4.31 -17.56
CA PRO A 112 10.66 -5.12 -18.22
C PRO A 112 10.10 -6.41 -18.83
N SER A 113 9.20 -7.12 -18.15
CA SER A 113 8.58 -8.34 -18.67
C SER A 113 7.69 -8.05 -19.86
N CYS A 114 6.93 -6.95 -19.83
CA CYS A 114 6.12 -6.50 -20.95
C CYS A 114 6.98 -6.10 -22.15
N ALA A 115 8.11 -5.40 -21.93
CA ALA A 115 9.07 -5.06 -22.98
C ALA A 115 9.65 -6.32 -23.63
N ARG A 116 9.98 -7.34 -22.85
CA ARG A 116 10.47 -8.63 -23.34
C ARG A 116 9.42 -9.34 -24.18
N ALA A 117 8.18 -9.46 -23.70
CA ALA A 117 7.09 -10.09 -24.45
C ALA A 117 6.83 -9.39 -25.79
N MET A 118 6.84 -8.05 -25.80
CA MET A 118 6.73 -7.28 -27.04
C MET A 118 7.93 -7.51 -27.97
N ALA A 119 9.15 -7.57 -27.44
CA ALA A 119 10.38 -7.81 -28.21
C ALA A 119 10.36 -9.20 -28.85
N ASP A 120 9.89 -10.21 -28.14
CA ASP A 120 9.81 -11.57 -28.65
C ASP A 120 8.76 -11.69 -29.76
N ALA A 121 7.61 -11.04 -29.62
CA ALA A 121 6.60 -10.99 -30.66
C ALA A 121 7.08 -10.25 -31.92
N LEU A 122 7.76 -9.12 -31.75
CA LEU A 122 8.33 -8.35 -32.87
C LEU A 122 9.47 -9.10 -33.54
N GLY A 123 10.32 -9.79 -32.77
CA GLY A 123 11.38 -10.64 -33.30
C GLY A 123 10.85 -11.83 -34.09
N ALA A 124 9.63 -12.28 -33.80
CA ALA A 124 8.90 -13.29 -34.59
C ALA A 124 8.20 -12.69 -35.83
N GLY A 125 8.44 -11.41 -36.16
CA GLY A 125 7.85 -10.74 -37.30
C GLY A 125 6.42 -10.26 -37.10
N ARG A 126 5.90 -10.26 -35.87
CA ARG A 126 4.57 -9.75 -35.58
C ARG A 126 4.51 -8.23 -35.62
N SER A 127 3.33 -7.69 -35.87
CA SER A 127 3.11 -6.24 -35.84
C SER A 127 3.14 -5.70 -34.40
N ILE A 128 3.42 -4.42 -34.24
CA ILE A 128 3.37 -3.72 -32.93
C ILE A 128 2.00 -3.93 -32.26
N ARG A 129 0.92 -3.89 -33.04
CA ARG A 129 -0.46 -4.12 -32.56
C ARG A 129 -0.62 -5.50 -31.95
N THR A 130 -0.17 -6.53 -32.64
CA THR A 130 -0.19 -7.92 -32.15
C THR A 130 0.72 -8.10 -30.95
N ALA A 131 1.93 -7.48 -30.96
CA ALA A 131 2.88 -7.55 -29.87
C ALA A 131 2.32 -6.97 -28.55
N ILE A 132 1.53 -5.89 -28.62
CA ILE A 132 0.81 -5.35 -27.47
C ILE A 132 -0.24 -6.34 -26.96
N GLY A 133 -0.97 -7.02 -27.83
CA GLY A 133 -1.93 -8.08 -27.49
C GLY A 133 -1.27 -9.27 -26.80
N ASP A 134 -0.14 -9.75 -27.32
CA ASP A 134 0.64 -10.85 -26.74
C ASP A 134 1.20 -10.47 -25.37
N ALA A 135 1.72 -9.24 -25.24
CA ALA A 135 2.18 -8.73 -23.97
C ALA A 135 1.03 -8.60 -22.95
N ALA A 136 -0.18 -8.22 -23.37
CA ALA A 136 -1.36 -8.19 -22.54
C ALA A 136 -1.79 -9.58 -22.05
N ALA A 137 -1.70 -10.59 -22.93
CA ALA A 137 -2.05 -11.97 -22.61
C ALA A 137 -1.03 -12.64 -21.66
N SER A 138 0.24 -12.24 -21.71
CA SER A 138 1.30 -12.76 -20.86
C SER A 138 1.48 -12.01 -19.55
N ALA A 139 0.88 -10.83 -19.42
CA ALA A 139 1.00 -9.99 -18.24
C ALA A 139 -0.07 -10.34 -17.20
N ASP A 140 0.20 -9.98 -15.94
CA ASP A 140 -0.73 -10.11 -14.83
C ASP A 140 -1.11 -8.74 -14.23
N GLY A 141 -2.17 -8.72 -13.44
CA GLY A 141 -2.57 -7.59 -12.60
C GLY A 141 -2.73 -6.27 -13.35
N ALA A 142 -2.00 -5.24 -12.90
CA ALA A 142 -2.10 -3.89 -13.44
C ALA A 142 -1.69 -3.79 -14.91
N ALA A 143 -0.64 -4.52 -15.32
CA ALA A 143 -0.15 -4.51 -16.68
C ALA A 143 -1.11 -5.19 -17.65
N ALA A 144 -1.67 -6.34 -17.28
CA ALA A 144 -2.69 -7.03 -18.07
C ALA A 144 -3.91 -6.12 -18.34
N HIS A 145 -4.36 -5.38 -17.31
CA HIS A 145 -5.48 -4.46 -17.45
C HIS A 145 -5.18 -3.32 -18.41
N GLU A 146 -4.04 -2.65 -18.26
CA GLU A 146 -3.65 -1.50 -19.07
C GLU A 146 -3.33 -1.88 -20.51
N LEU A 147 -2.54 -2.95 -20.71
CA LEU A 147 -2.23 -3.46 -22.06
C LEU A 147 -3.45 -4.06 -22.73
N GLY A 148 -4.30 -4.79 -21.99
CA GLY A 148 -5.55 -5.33 -22.52
C GLY A 148 -6.53 -4.24 -22.95
N THR A 149 -6.55 -3.10 -22.23
CA THR A 149 -7.33 -1.93 -22.65
C THR A 149 -6.75 -1.30 -23.93
N ALA A 150 -5.42 -1.22 -24.04
CA ALA A 150 -4.75 -0.73 -25.23
C ALA A 150 -4.96 -1.68 -26.42
N ALA A 151 -4.83 -3.00 -26.24
CA ALA A 151 -5.06 -3.99 -27.29
C ALA A 151 -6.50 -3.90 -27.85
N ARG A 152 -7.50 -3.85 -26.99
CA ARG A 152 -8.91 -3.68 -27.42
C ARG A 152 -9.14 -2.40 -28.20
N ALA A 153 -8.52 -1.29 -27.81
CA ALA A 153 -8.62 -0.03 -28.56
C ALA A 153 -7.97 -0.14 -29.94
N LEU A 154 -6.84 -0.85 -30.03
CA LEU A 154 -6.19 -1.14 -31.30
C LEU A 154 -7.03 -2.05 -32.20
N ASP A 155 -7.70 -3.07 -31.64
CA ASP A 155 -8.57 -3.97 -32.36
C ASP A 155 -9.82 -3.27 -32.91
N LEU A 156 -10.29 -2.22 -32.22
CA LEU A 156 -11.36 -1.33 -32.70
C LEU A 156 -10.88 -0.35 -33.78
N GLY A 157 -9.61 -0.40 -34.18
CA GLY A 157 -9.06 0.41 -35.27
C GLY A 157 -8.53 1.77 -34.83
N GLU A 158 -8.41 2.06 -33.53
CA GLU A 158 -7.84 3.32 -33.07
C GLU A 158 -6.38 3.48 -33.51
N PRO A 159 -5.91 4.72 -33.77
CA PRO A 159 -4.53 4.98 -34.15
C PRO A 159 -3.57 4.55 -33.05
N THR A 160 -2.55 3.77 -33.40
CA THR A 160 -1.56 3.20 -32.46
C THR A 160 -0.92 4.28 -31.60
N GLU A 161 -0.60 5.43 -32.17
CA GLU A 161 0.02 6.54 -31.46
C GLU A 161 -0.87 7.07 -30.34
N SER A 162 -2.15 7.34 -30.63
CA SER A 162 -3.11 7.84 -29.64
C SER A 162 -3.32 6.85 -28.49
N VAL A 163 -3.35 5.54 -28.79
CA VAL A 163 -3.49 4.49 -27.81
C VAL A 163 -2.26 4.43 -26.90
N LEU A 164 -1.06 4.47 -27.48
CA LEU A 164 0.20 4.44 -26.72
C LEU A 164 0.39 5.70 -25.87
N LEU A 165 0.03 6.89 -26.37
CA LEU A 165 0.08 8.13 -25.58
C LEU A 165 -0.89 8.08 -24.39
N ARG A 166 -2.10 7.53 -24.55
CA ARG A 166 -3.04 7.31 -23.45
C ARG A 166 -2.50 6.28 -22.44
N LEU A 167 -1.91 5.19 -22.90
CA LEU A 167 -1.26 4.20 -22.05
C LEU A 167 -0.14 4.85 -21.22
N ARG A 168 0.72 5.65 -21.85
CA ARG A 168 1.77 6.43 -21.19
C ARG A 168 1.23 7.33 -20.08
N ALA A 169 0.16 8.08 -20.37
CA ALA A 169 -0.45 9.00 -19.42
C ALA A 169 -1.04 8.26 -18.19
N ARG A 170 -1.65 7.07 -18.41
CA ARG A 170 -2.24 6.26 -17.34
C ARG A 170 -1.19 5.52 -16.51
N ALA A 171 -0.17 4.99 -17.15
CA ALA A 171 0.89 4.24 -16.47
C ALA A 171 1.64 5.10 -15.45
N GLY A 172 1.94 6.36 -15.75
CA GLY A 172 2.55 7.32 -14.82
C GLY A 172 3.86 6.85 -14.18
N SER A 173 4.60 5.97 -14.87
CA SER A 173 5.87 5.37 -14.45
C SER A 173 6.94 5.69 -15.48
N HIS A 174 8.16 6.03 -15.01
CA HIS A 174 9.27 6.34 -15.90
C HIS A 174 9.60 5.17 -16.85
N ALA A 175 9.61 3.93 -16.33
CA ALA A 175 9.86 2.74 -17.14
C ALA A 175 8.87 2.60 -18.31
N TRP A 176 7.58 2.80 -18.07
CA TRP A 176 6.56 2.80 -19.12
C TRP A 176 6.67 3.97 -20.07
N HIS A 177 7.07 5.16 -19.58
CA HIS A 177 7.33 6.30 -20.45
C HIS A 177 8.46 6.03 -21.42
N THR A 178 9.57 5.44 -20.95
CA THR A 178 10.71 5.06 -21.78
C THR A 178 10.31 3.97 -22.78
N LEU A 179 9.60 2.93 -22.34
CA LEU A 179 9.12 1.86 -23.21
C LEU A 179 8.26 2.39 -24.36
N ILE A 180 7.25 3.21 -24.03
CA ILE A 180 6.34 3.76 -25.05
C ILE A 180 7.05 4.75 -25.96
N ALA A 181 7.95 5.57 -25.42
CA ALA A 181 8.75 6.49 -26.23
C ALA A 181 9.64 5.74 -27.23
N ALA A 182 10.26 4.63 -26.80
CA ALA A 182 11.06 3.77 -27.67
C ALA A 182 10.22 3.18 -28.82
N VAL A 183 9.01 2.68 -28.51
CA VAL A 183 8.10 2.14 -29.52
C VAL A 183 7.68 3.21 -30.52
N LEU A 184 7.31 4.40 -30.06
CA LEU A 184 6.90 5.50 -30.95
C LEU A 184 8.05 5.99 -31.84
N LEU A 185 9.23 6.20 -31.25
CA LEU A 185 10.40 6.68 -31.98
C LEU A 185 10.84 5.69 -33.06
N GLN A 186 10.95 4.42 -32.72
CA GLN A 186 11.45 3.38 -33.59
C GLN A 186 10.46 3.03 -34.74
N ARG A 187 9.14 3.20 -34.46
CA ARG A 187 8.11 3.03 -35.50
C ARG A 187 8.33 4.00 -36.66
N ASP A 188 8.73 5.21 -36.33
CA ASP A 188 8.91 6.28 -37.33
C ASP A 188 10.33 6.25 -37.96
N ALA A 189 11.33 5.77 -37.19
CA ALA A 189 12.72 5.70 -37.64
C ALA A 189 13.09 4.42 -38.41
N GLY A 190 12.28 3.35 -38.34
CA GLY A 190 12.48 2.11 -39.10
C GLY A 190 13.66 1.25 -38.66
N GLY A 191 14.04 1.31 -37.36
CA GLY A 191 15.14 0.50 -36.82
C GLY A 191 14.67 -0.83 -36.17
N ASP A 192 15.62 -1.59 -35.59
CA ASP A 192 15.34 -2.84 -34.89
C ASP A 192 14.70 -2.58 -33.53
N LEU A 193 13.37 -2.43 -33.52
CA LEU A 193 12.58 -2.22 -32.29
C LEU A 193 12.69 -3.43 -31.33
N ALA A 194 12.81 -4.65 -31.86
CA ALA A 194 12.90 -5.85 -31.03
C ALA A 194 14.22 -5.87 -30.23
N ALA A 195 15.33 -5.49 -30.84
CA ALA A 195 16.62 -5.38 -30.13
C ALA A 195 16.58 -4.29 -29.06
N LEU A 196 16.02 -3.12 -29.37
CA LEU A 196 15.89 -2.02 -28.42
C LEU A 196 15.02 -2.41 -27.21
N LEU A 197 13.91 -3.08 -27.44
CA LEU A 197 13.02 -3.53 -26.36
C LEU A 197 13.67 -4.63 -25.49
N ARG A 198 14.51 -5.52 -26.08
CA ARG A 198 15.29 -6.50 -25.30
C ARG A 198 16.31 -5.81 -24.40
N GLU A 199 16.97 -4.77 -24.89
CA GLU A 199 17.93 -3.99 -24.10
C GLU A 199 17.22 -3.26 -22.95
N LEU A 200 16.09 -2.62 -23.21
CA LEU A 200 15.26 -1.99 -22.17
C LEU A 200 14.77 -3.01 -21.12
N ALA A 201 14.36 -4.20 -21.55
CA ALA A 201 13.97 -5.27 -20.65
C ALA A 201 15.15 -5.71 -19.76
N ALA A 202 16.31 -5.96 -20.36
CA ALA A 202 17.51 -6.39 -19.64
C ALA A 202 17.99 -5.34 -18.62
N SER A 203 18.02 -4.07 -19.01
CA SER A 203 18.40 -2.97 -18.12
C SER A 203 17.40 -2.79 -16.96
N GLY A 204 16.10 -2.90 -17.23
CA GLY A 204 15.06 -2.85 -16.22
C GLY A 204 15.14 -4.00 -15.22
N GLU A 205 15.36 -5.23 -15.70
CA GLU A 205 15.56 -6.41 -14.84
C GLU A 205 16.83 -6.29 -13.97
N ALA A 206 17.91 -5.72 -14.53
CA ALA A 206 19.14 -5.48 -13.77
C ALA A 206 18.92 -4.45 -12.65
N ALA A 207 18.19 -3.37 -12.95
CA ALA A 207 17.82 -2.36 -11.96
C ALA A 207 16.94 -2.96 -10.84
N ASP A 208 15.94 -3.79 -11.19
CA ASP A 208 15.09 -4.46 -10.22
C ASP A 208 15.85 -5.48 -9.36
N ARG A 209 16.86 -6.16 -9.91
CA ARG A 209 17.76 -7.03 -9.14
C ARG A 209 18.58 -6.22 -8.14
N ALA A 210 19.24 -5.17 -8.60
CA ALA A 210 20.03 -4.30 -7.73
C ALA A 210 19.19 -3.69 -6.60
N GLU A 211 17.95 -3.30 -6.88
CA GLU A 211 17.04 -2.80 -5.85
C GLU A 211 16.66 -3.89 -4.82
N ARG A 212 16.46 -5.14 -5.26
CA ARG A 212 16.20 -6.28 -4.34
C ARG A 212 17.41 -6.57 -3.47
N ASP A 213 18.60 -6.60 -4.04
CA ASP A 213 19.84 -6.87 -3.33
C ASP A 213 20.14 -5.78 -2.28
N ALA A 214 19.95 -4.52 -2.64
CA ALA A 214 20.07 -3.41 -1.71
C ALA A 214 19.06 -3.51 -0.55
N ARG A 215 17.82 -3.91 -0.83
CA ARG A 215 16.81 -4.13 0.21
C ARG A 215 17.15 -5.31 1.11
N ALA A 216 17.68 -6.40 0.55
CA ALA A 216 18.10 -7.57 1.31
C ALA A 216 19.27 -7.22 2.24
N ALA A 217 20.30 -6.51 1.73
CA ALA A 217 21.43 -6.08 2.52
C ALA A 217 21.03 -5.17 3.71
N THR A 218 20.01 -4.32 3.52
CA THR A 218 19.53 -3.42 4.58
C THR A 218 18.53 -4.08 5.53
N ALA A 219 17.95 -5.22 5.19
CA ALA A 219 16.92 -5.88 6.01
C ALA A 219 17.48 -6.32 7.36
N GLN A 220 18.66 -6.90 7.41
CA GLN A 220 19.33 -7.34 8.63
C GLN A 220 19.64 -6.16 9.56
N ALA A 221 20.20 -5.08 9.02
CA ALA A 221 20.49 -3.87 9.79
C ALA A 221 19.20 -3.25 10.38
N ARG A 222 18.11 -3.27 9.64
CA ARG A 222 16.80 -2.80 10.11
C ARG A 222 16.25 -3.68 11.24
N PHE A 223 16.35 -5.00 11.12
CA PHE A 223 15.91 -5.93 12.16
C PHE A 223 16.70 -5.70 13.46
N THR A 224 18.03 -5.61 13.38
CA THR A 224 18.87 -5.31 14.53
C THR A 224 18.51 -3.96 15.16
N ALA A 225 18.31 -2.92 14.34
CA ALA A 225 17.91 -1.60 14.83
C ALA A 225 16.57 -1.64 15.58
N TRP A 226 15.58 -2.41 15.08
CA TRP A 226 14.29 -2.58 15.75
C TRP A 226 14.41 -3.37 17.06
N MET A 227 15.26 -4.40 17.11
CA MET A 227 15.52 -5.15 18.35
C MET A 227 16.16 -4.25 19.41
N VAL A 228 17.21 -3.51 19.05
CA VAL A 228 17.89 -2.59 19.97
C VAL A 228 16.94 -1.50 20.47
N LEU A 229 16.07 -0.99 19.60
CA LEU A 229 15.08 0.02 19.95
C LEU A 229 13.97 -0.52 20.87
N GLY A 230 13.56 -1.77 20.67
CA GLY A 230 12.50 -2.43 21.44
C GLY A 230 12.95 -2.89 22.82
N LEU A 231 14.25 -3.17 23.00
CA LEU A 231 14.80 -3.72 24.24
C LEU A 231 14.52 -2.87 25.51
N PRO A 232 14.72 -1.54 25.49
CA PRO A 232 14.41 -0.71 26.66
C PRO A 232 12.91 -0.68 26.99
N LEU A 233 12.04 -0.71 25.97
CA LEU A 233 10.58 -0.75 26.18
C LEU A 233 10.13 -2.09 26.77
N ALA A 234 10.70 -3.18 26.26
CA ALA A 234 10.47 -4.51 26.81
C ALA A 234 10.97 -4.63 28.26
N GLY A 235 12.15 -4.07 28.54
CA GLY A 235 12.70 -4.00 29.90
C GLY A 235 11.83 -3.22 30.88
N ALA A 236 11.35 -2.05 30.47
CA ALA A 236 10.44 -1.25 31.28
C ALA A 236 9.10 -1.96 31.54
N LEU A 237 8.55 -2.65 30.53
CA LEU A 237 7.33 -3.44 30.68
C LEU A 237 7.52 -4.62 31.63
N LEU A 238 8.63 -5.33 31.53
CA LEU A 238 8.97 -6.43 32.43
C LEU A 238 9.17 -5.93 33.87
N ALA A 239 9.81 -4.79 34.03
CA ALA A 239 10.00 -4.18 35.37
C ALA A 239 8.65 -3.78 36.02
N GLU A 240 7.71 -3.24 35.22
CA GLU A 240 6.36 -2.93 35.70
C GLU A 240 5.55 -4.18 36.06
N LEU A 241 5.71 -5.27 35.29
CA LEU A 241 5.07 -6.55 35.58
C LEU A 241 5.64 -7.22 36.85
N ALA A 242 6.95 -7.09 37.06
CA ALA A 242 7.62 -7.68 38.25
C ALA A 242 7.39 -6.85 39.53
N ALA A 243 7.28 -5.55 39.42
CA ALA A 243 7.05 -4.61 40.50
C ALA A 243 6.00 -3.56 40.09
N PRO A 244 4.69 -3.83 40.32
CA PRO A 244 3.62 -2.88 39.97
C PRO A 244 3.85 -1.53 40.67
N GLY A 245 3.86 -0.45 39.87
CA GLY A 245 4.19 0.90 40.34
C GLY A 245 5.63 1.36 40.03
N PHE A 246 6.42 0.54 39.32
CA PHE A 246 7.77 0.90 38.91
C PHE A 246 7.77 2.16 38.02
N ALA A 247 6.88 2.24 37.06
CA ALA A 247 6.73 3.40 36.19
C ALA A 247 6.35 4.67 36.98
N ALA A 248 5.48 4.54 37.99
CA ALA A 248 5.14 5.66 38.85
C ALA A 248 6.33 6.10 39.73
N SER A 249 7.15 5.19 40.22
CA SER A 249 8.36 5.49 41.00
C SER A 249 9.43 6.20 40.17
N LEU A 250 9.53 5.89 38.89
CA LEU A 250 10.43 6.57 37.93
C LEU A 250 10.08 8.06 37.76
N VAL A 251 8.80 8.42 37.84
CA VAL A 251 8.32 9.80 37.70
C VAL A 251 8.28 10.53 39.03
N ALA A 252 8.17 9.82 40.15
CA ALA A 252 8.06 10.39 41.51
C ALA A 252 9.34 11.13 41.95
N ASN A 253 10.51 10.68 41.54
CA ASN A 253 11.79 11.33 41.85
C ASN A 253 12.24 12.24 40.69
N PRO A 254 12.57 13.52 40.95
CA PRO A 254 12.95 14.46 39.90
C PRO A 254 14.22 14.03 39.13
N LEU A 255 15.14 13.34 39.78
CA LEU A 255 16.38 12.84 39.14
C LEU A 255 16.07 11.68 38.19
N SER A 256 15.25 10.70 38.58
CA SER A 256 14.87 9.58 37.72
C SER A 256 13.97 10.01 36.56
N ALA A 257 13.09 10.98 36.78
CA ALA A 257 12.25 11.58 35.74
C ALA A 257 13.12 12.26 34.66
N TRP A 258 14.17 12.97 35.04
CA TRP A 258 15.14 13.58 34.11
C TRP A 258 15.83 12.53 33.23
N PHE A 259 16.32 11.44 33.81
CA PHE A 259 16.94 10.34 33.06
C PHE A 259 15.93 9.62 32.14
N ALA A 260 14.70 9.44 32.57
CA ALA A 260 13.65 8.84 31.75
C ALA A 260 13.29 9.71 30.53
N ILE A 261 13.20 11.04 30.73
CA ILE A 261 12.98 12.00 29.64
C ILE A 261 14.16 12.00 28.67
N LEU A 262 15.39 12.01 29.17
CA LEU A 262 16.58 11.97 28.31
C LEU A 262 16.66 10.67 27.51
N ALA A 263 16.36 9.53 28.13
CA ALA A 263 16.29 8.23 27.44
C ALA A 263 15.20 8.22 26.34
N ALA A 264 14.01 8.76 26.64
CA ALA A 264 12.92 8.88 25.67
C ALA A 264 13.30 9.79 24.49
N LEU A 265 13.98 10.91 24.74
CA LEU A 265 14.48 11.82 23.68
C LEU A 265 15.53 11.15 22.80
N LEU A 266 16.49 10.43 23.39
CA LEU A 266 17.48 9.65 22.65
C LEU A 266 16.83 8.56 21.81
N GLN A 267 15.83 7.87 22.35
CA GLN A 267 15.06 6.84 21.66
C GLN A 267 14.28 7.42 20.46
N LEU A 268 13.64 8.57 20.66
CA LEU A 268 12.92 9.28 19.61
C LEU A 268 13.87 9.75 18.49
N THR A 269 15.05 10.27 18.87
CA THR A 269 16.08 10.69 17.92
C THR A 269 16.61 9.52 17.11
N ALA A 270 16.86 8.36 17.75
CA ALA A 270 17.26 7.13 17.08
C ALA A 270 16.18 6.65 16.09
N LEU A 271 14.90 6.69 16.49
CA LEU A 271 13.76 6.38 15.61
C LEU A 271 13.69 7.26 14.36
N ILE A 272 13.88 8.56 14.56
CA ILE A 272 13.89 9.54 13.45
C ILE A 272 15.09 9.28 12.53
N CYS A 273 16.28 9.04 13.07
CA CYS A 273 17.49 8.73 12.30
C CYS A 273 17.33 7.46 11.48
N ILE A 274 16.87 6.35 12.09
CA ILE A 274 16.61 5.09 11.41
C ILE A 274 15.53 5.28 10.33
N GLY A 275 14.47 6.03 10.64
CA GLY A 275 13.41 6.35 9.70
C GLY A 275 13.87 7.19 8.51
N ARG A 276 14.84 8.09 8.69
CA ARG A 276 15.44 8.91 7.61
C ARG A 276 16.39 8.09 6.75
N LEU A 277 17.28 7.33 7.34
CA LEU A 277 18.22 6.45 6.63
C LEU A 277 17.50 5.40 5.78
N THR A 278 16.41 4.84 6.30
CA THR A 278 15.60 3.86 5.54
C THR A 278 14.73 4.46 4.44
N ARG A 279 14.48 5.77 4.47
CA ARG A 279 13.77 6.50 3.39
C ARG A 279 14.72 7.01 2.31
N GLY A 280 15.96 7.33 2.65
CA GLY A 280 16.97 7.77 1.69
C GLY A 280 17.48 6.69 0.75
N ALA A 281 17.22 5.41 1.07
CA ALA A 281 17.54 4.25 0.22
C ALA A 281 16.39 3.87 -0.74
N ARG A 282 15.36 4.73 -0.89
CA ARG A 282 14.27 4.62 -1.86
C ARG A 282 14.38 5.73 -2.90
#